data_7e57204b923eecb5d6584ea7db575336
#
_entry.id   7e57204b923eecb5d6584ea7db575336
#
_cell.length_a   1.000
_cell.length_b   1.000
_cell.length_c   1.000
_cell.angle_alpha   90.00
_cell.angle_beta   90.00
_cell.angle_gamma   90.00
#
_symmetry.space_group_name_H-M   'P 1'
#
loop_
_entity.id
_entity.type
_entity.pdbx_description
1 polymer ?
#
loop_
_entity_poly.entity_id
_entity_poly.type
_entity_poly.pdbx_seq_one_letter_code
_entity_poly.pdbx_strand_id
1 'polypeptide(L)'
;MKIDLPFHKAWLKEAEHFEVAETLNSGWLTTGPKTKTFEEAFSSYIGCKHAIALNSCTAGLNLAIGMHGFPEGDEVITTTMTFPATANVVILQKMNPVLVDIEPGTLLIDPKKIEEKISPRTRAIIPVHFAGHPCDMDAINDLAEKYKLLVIEDAAHALETKYKGKKIGNMKNTTSFSFYANKNITTGEGGMVVTNDDELAKQFQMMRLQGISRDAWKRYGRSGYTHWEQQTVGHKCNMSDINASIGIHQLKKIDSFLKIRHKYVAMYDSAFVDVPEIETLACHDKIDHANHLYIIALRLEQLTVDRDGFLDAMQESGIGVAVHYIALHLQPFYIKNFNTKPQDYPIASSYSERILSIPLYPKMSEADVERVIETVRGLVTKFRR
;
A
#
# COMPACT_ATOMS: atom_id res chain seq x y z
N MET A 1 26.94 10.27 -8.49
CA MET A 1 25.90 11.28 -8.89
C MET A 1 25.13 11.69 -7.64
N LYS A 2 24.80 12.98 -7.45
CA LYS A 2 24.10 13.45 -6.25
C LYS A 2 22.64 13.72 -6.64
N ILE A 3 21.72 12.91 -6.13
CA ILE A 3 20.28 13.18 -6.21
C ILE A 3 19.96 14.29 -5.21
N ASP A 4 19.55 15.45 -5.69
CA ASP A 4 19.18 16.63 -4.88
C ASP A 4 17.66 16.79 -4.70
N LEU A 5 16.86 16.26 -5.64
CA LEU A 5 15.42 16.07 -5.50
C LEU A 5 15.10 14.58 -5.38
N PRO A 6 14.98 14.03 -4.14
CA PRO A 6 14.75 12.60 -3.95
C PRO A 6 13.34 12.20 -4.41
N PHE A 7 13.16 10.90 -4.74
CA PHE A 7 11.86 10.33 -5.08
C PHE A 7 10.80 10.56 -3.99
N HIS A 8 11.20 10.51 -2.73
CA HIS A 8 10.34 10.77 -1.57
C HIS A 8 11.12 11.37 -0.42
N LYS A 9 10.45 12.22 0.37
CA LYS A 9 10.97 12.76 1.64
C LYS A 9 9.82 12.95 2.62
N ALA A 10 9.87 12.25 3.75
CA ALA A 10 8.89 12.39 4.82
C ALA A 10 8.83 13.83 5.37
N TRP A 11 7.63 14.30 5.68
CA TRP A 11 7.44 15.64 6.24
C TRP A 11 7.09 15.56 7.73
N LEU A 12 8.12 15.46 8.55
CA LEU A 12 8.03 15.56 10.01
C LEU A 12 8.22 17.02 10.42
N LYS A 13 7.52 17.44 11.48
CA LYS A 13 7.58 18.76 12.09
C LYS A 13 7.80 18.65 13.60
N GLU A 14 7.83 19.79 14.28
CA GLU A 14 8.07 19.87 15.73
C GLU A 14 7.13 18.97 16.57
N ALA A 15 5.86 18.85 16.14
CA ALA A 15 4.88 18.05 16.87
C ALA A 15 5.25 16.55 16.93
N GLU A 16 5.74 15.97 15.84
CA GLU A 16 6.23 14.59 15.85
C GLU A 16 7.49 14.45 16.71
N HIS A 17 8.43 15.38 16.59
CA HIS A 17 9.66 15.36 17.40
C HIS A 17 9.34 15.45 18.90
N PHE A 18 8.44 16.37 19.28
CA PHE A 18 8.00 16.53 20.66
C PHE A 18 7.34 15.26 21.20
N GLU A 19 6.38 14.69 20.45
CA GLU A 19 5.63 13.50 20.88
C GLU A 19 6.53 12.27 21.04
N VAL A 20 7.52 12.10 20.16
CA VAL A 20 8.54 11.04 20.30
C VAL A 20 9.38 11.28 21.55
N ALA A 21 9.84 12.50 21.79
CA ALA A 21 10.62 12.83 23.00
C ALA A 21 9.83 12.57 24.29
N GLU A 22 8.56 12.98 24.34
CA GLU A 22 7.66 12.69 25.47
C GLU A 22 7.46 11.18 25.67
N THR A 23 7.34 10.41 24.59
CA THR A 23 7.24 8.95 24.66
C THR A 23 8.50 8.33 25.25
N LEU A 24 9.69 8.80 24.84
CA LEU A 24 10.98 8.35 25.41
C LEU A 24 11.09 8.73 26.89
N ASN A 25 10.74 9.96 27.28
CA ASN A 25 10.78 10.45 28.67
C ASN A 25 9.82 9.68 29.58
N SER A 26 8.69 9.21 29.04
CA SER A 26 7.71 8.40 29.79
C SER A 26 8.24 7.04 30.23
N GLY A 27 9.29 6.54 29.58
CA GLY A 27 9.82 5.19 29.75
C GLY A 27 8.92 4.08 29.18
N TRP A 28 7.75 4.41 28.62
CA TRP A 28 6.85 3.44 27.99
C TRP A 28 7.06 3.38 26.47
N LEU A 29 7.83 2.41 25.99
CA LEU A 29 8.31 2.36 24.62
C LEU A 29 7.55 1.37 23.73
N THR A 30 6.98 0.32 24.30
CA THR A 30 6.20 -0.71 23.56
C THR A 30 4.75 -0.28 23.41
N THR A 31 3.90 -1.18 22.86
CA THR A 31 2.45 -0.94 22.72
C THR A 31 1.82 -0.46 24.03
N GLY A 32 1.16 0.68 23.99
CA GLY A 32 0.58 1.30 25.17
C GLY A 32 -0.39 2.45 24.83
N PRO A 33 -0.36 3.54 25.62
CA PRO A 33 -1.31 4.65 25.46
C PRO A 33 -1.25 5.35 24.10
N LYS A 34 -0.06 5.57 23.52
CA LYS A 34 0.09 6.24 22.21
C LYS A 34 -0.45 5.37 21.08
N THR A 35 -0.17 4.06 21.13
CA THR A 35 -0.73 3.11 20.15
C THR A 35 -2.25 3.12 20.22
N LYS A 36 -2.85 3.08 21.41
CA LYS A 36 -4.31 3.16 21.58
C LYS A 36 -4.88 4.47 21.03
N THR A 37 -4.26 5.61 21.35
CA THR A 37 -4.69 6.92 20.81
C THR A 37 -4.63 6.95 19.28
N PHE A 38 -3.60 6.36 18.68
CA PHE A 38 -3.47 6.28 17.23
C PHE A 38 -4.54 5.37 16.62
N GLU A 39 -4.82 4.20 17.21
CA GLU A 39 -5.89 3.29 16.79
C GLU A 39 -7.26 3.98 16.80
N GLU A 40 -7.60 4.67 17.89
CA GLU A 40 -8.87 5.41 18.04
C GLU A 40 -8.99 6.55 17.02
N ALA A 41 -7.94 7.34 16.85
CA ALA A 41 -7.91 8.42 15.87
C ALA A 41 -8.03 7.89 14.42
N PHE A 42 -7.35 6.77 14.11
CA PHE A 42 -7.40 6.13 12.81
C PHE A 42 -8.77 5.53 12.51
N SER A 43 -9.36 4.83 13.47
CA SER A 43 -10.73 4.30 13.38
C SER A 43 -11.74 5.41 13.08
N SER A 44 -11.63 6.54 13.80
CA SER A 44 -12.47 7.72 13.58
C SER A 44 -12.24 8.33 12.18
N TYR A 45 -11.00 8.41 11.71
CA TYR A 45 -10.65 8.96 10.40
C TYR A 45 -11.20 8.10 9.26
N ILE A 46 -11.05 6.78 9.33
CA ILE A 46 -11.58 5.84 8.33
C ILE A 46 -13.11 5.74 8.43
N GLY A 47 -13.66 5.83 9.64
CA GLY A 47 -15.07 5.58 9.93
C GLY A 47 -15.38 4.09 10.13
N CYS A 48 -14.39 3.28 10.49
CA CYS A 48 -14.54 1.85 10.79
C CYS A 48 -14.72 1.64 12.31
N LYS A 49 -15.17 0.44 12.69
CA LYS A 49 -15.41 0.11 14.10
C LYS A 49 -14.11 -0.17 14.86
N HIS A 50 -13.17 -0.86 14.22
CA HIS A 50 -11.91 -1.27 14.83
C HIS A 50 -10.73 -0.96 13.93
N ALA A 51 -9.66 -0.44 14.54
CA ALA A 51 -8.34 -0.29 13.95
C ALA A 51 -7.31 -0.90 14.90
N ILE A 52 -6.45 -1.77 14.40
CA ILE A 52 -5.45 -2.50 15.17
C ILE A 52 -4.07 -2.20 14.59
N ALA A 53 -3.23 -1.50 15.35
CA ALA A 53 -1.89 -1.09 14.93
C ALA A 53 -0.91 -2.25 14.95
N LEU A 54 -0.13 -2.35 13.88
CA LEU A 54 0.85 -3.40 13.63
C LEU A 54 2.20 -2.78 13.22
N ASN A 55 3.26 -3.59 13.21
CA ASN A 55 4.57 -3.14 12.78
C ASN A 55 4.71 -2.99 11.25
N SER A 56 3.74 -3.49 10.46
CA SER A 56 3.72 -3.35 9.00
C SER A 56 2.36 -3.73 8.41
N CYS A 57 2.06 -3.25 7.18
CA CYS A 57 0.94 -3.73 6.37
C CYS A 57 1.04 -5.24 6.09
N THR A 58 2.25 -5.72 5.81
CA THR A 58 2.53 -7.15 5.58
C THR A 58 2.07 -8.01 6.74
N ALA A 59 2.29 -7.56 7.97
CA ALA A 59 1.80 -8.27 9.16
C ALA A 59 0.27 -8.34 9.19
N GLY A 60 -0.41 -7.24 8.81
CA GLY A 60 -1.88 -7.20 8.73
C GLY A 60 -2.43 -8.19 7.71
N LEU A 61 -1.87 -8.22 6.50
CA LEU A 61 -2.25 -9.17 5.46
C LEU A 61 -1.98 -10.62 5.90
N ASN A 62 -0.82 -10.89 6.51
CA ASN A 62 -0.46 -12.22 6.98
C ASN A 62 -1.40 -12.73 8.08
N LEU A 63 -1.73 -11.88 9.06
CA LEU A 63 -2.71 -12.23 10.09
C LEU A 63 -4.10 -12.43 9.50
N ALA A 64 -4.53 -11.56 8.57
CA ALA A 64 -5.86 -11.65 7.97
C ALA A 64 -6.09 -12.97 7.22
N ILE A 65 -5.08 -13.51 6.54
CA ILE A 65 -5.17 -14.83 5.91
C ILE A 65 -5.06 -15.94 6.96
N GLY A 66 -4.05 -15.86 7.84
CA GLY A 66 -3.69 -16.93 8.76
C GLY A 66 -4.78 -17.26 9.78
N MET A 67 -5.62 -16.28 10.17
CA MET A 67 -6.71 -16.49 11.14
C MET A 67 -7.83 -17.40 10.62
N HIS A 68 -7.96 -17.56 9.29
CA HIS A 68 -9.02 -18.38 8.72
C HIS A 68 -8.68 -19.88 8.66
N GLY A 69 -7.40 -20.25 8.90
CA GLY A 69 -6.99 -21.65 8.96
C GLY A 69 -7.28 -22.44 7.67
N PHE A 70 -7.13 -21.80 6.51
CA PHE A 70 -7.35 -22.45 5.22
C PHE A 70 -6.39 -23.62 5.02
N PRO A 71 -6.82 -24.71 4.33
CA PRO A 71 -5.97 -25.85 4.03
C PRO A 71 -4.69 -25.47 3.28
N GLU A 72 -3.60 -26.18 3.58
CA GLU A 72 -2.36 -26.07 2.80
C GLU A 72 -2.62 -26.41 1.32
N GLY A 73 -2.06 -25.61 0.41
CA GLY A 73 -2.23 -25.77 -1.04
C GLY A 73 -3.51 -25.14 -1.60
N ASP A 74 -4.41 -24.60 -0.77
CA ASP A 74 -5.53 -23.79 -1.26
C ASP A 74 -5.03 -22.48 -1.87
N GLU A 75 -5.89 -21.79 -2.58
CA GLU A 75 -5.51 -20.70 -3.48
C GLU A 75 -6.02 -19.34 -2.98
N VAL A 76 -5.18 -18.31 -3.16
CA VAL A 76 -5.56 -16.91 -2.97
C VAL A 76 -5.24 -16.13 -4.25
N ILE A 77 -6.24 -15.49 -4.81
CA ILE A 77 -6.10 -14.68 -6.02
C ILE A 77 -5.60 -13.29 -5.65
N THR A 78 -4.59 -12.80 -6.38
CA THR A 78 -4.12 -11.41 -6.29
C THR A 78 -3.57 -10.92 -7.62
N THR A 79 -3.31 -9.61 -7.72
CA THR A 79 -2.69 -9.01 -8.92
C THR A 79 -1.22 -9.37 -9.04
N THR A 80 -0.75 -9.46 -10.28
CA THR A 80 0.68 -9.57 -10.55
C THR A 80 1.42 -8.23 -10.41
N MET A 81 0.72 -7.08 -10.56
CA MET A 81 1.29 -5.74 -10.43
C MET A 81 1.18 -5.25 -8.98
N THR A 82 2.05 -5.76 -8.13
CA THR A 82 2.09 -5.41 -6.72
C THR A 82 3.49 -5.59 -6.13
N PHE A 83 3.67 -5.11 -4.90
CA PHE A 83 4.86 -5.41 -4.10
C PHE A 83 4.84 -6.88 -3.64
N PRO A 84 5.99 -7.56 -3.53
CA PRO A 84 6.05 -8.98 -3.15
C PRO A 84 5.29 -9.37 -1.88
N ALA A 85 5.13 -8.44 -0.93
CA ALA A 85 4.46 -8.71 0.34
C ALA A 85 3.07 -9.32 0.16
N THR A 86 2.27 -8.80 -0.80
CA THR A 86 0.89 -9.25 -1.04
C THR A 86 0.79 -10.74 -1.39
N ALA A 87 1.71 -11.25 -2.20
CA ALA A 87 1.74 -12.68 -2.55
C ALA A 87 2.57 -13.51 -1.57
N ASN A 88 3.61 -12.92 -0.96
CA ASN A 88 4.45 -13.64 0.02
C ASN A 88 3.66 -14.08 1.25
N VAL A 89 2.69 -13.28 1.72
CA VAL A 89 1.86 -13.67 2.87
C VAL A 89 1.02 -14.90 2.57
N VAL A 90 0.61 -15.12 1.33
CA VAL A 90 -0.09 -16.32 0.88
C VAL A 90 0.83 -17.56 0.98
N ILE A 91 2.06 -17.42 0.47
CA ILE A 91 3.07 -18.49 0.49
C ILE A 91 3.48 -18.83 1.93
N LEU A 92 3.65 -17.81 2.80
CA LEU A 92 3.97 -18.01 4.21
C LEU A 92 2.89 -18.78 4.97
N GLN A 93 1.62 -18.70 4.54
CA GLN A 93 0.51 -19.49 5.04
C GLN A 93 0.40 -20.87 4.33
N LYS A 94 1.44 -21.28 3.57
CA LYS A 94 1.49 -22.52 2.78
C LYS A 94 0.36 -22.66 1.75
N MET A 95 -0.17 -21.55 1.29
CA MET A 95 -1.17 -21.47 0.24
C MET A 95 -0.52 -21.09 -1.10
N ASN A 96 -1.26 -21.20 -2.19
CA ASN A 96 -0.80 -20.89 -3.53
C ASN A 96 -1.30 -19.51 -3.97
N PRO A 97 -0.43 -18.53 -4.25
CA PRO A 97 -0.85 -17.29 -4.87
C PRO A 97 -1.22 -17.54 -6.35
N VAL A 98 -2.45 -17.21 -6.71
CA VAL A 98 -2.92 -17.20 -8.10
C VAL A 98 -2.85 -15.78 -8.60
N LEU A 99 -1.83 -15.51 -9.43
CA LEU A 99 -1.65 -14.18 -10.01
C LEU A 99 -2.62 -13.97 -11.16
N VAL A 100 -3.17 -12.76 -11.28
CA VAL A 100 -4.00 -12.34 -12.42
C VAL A 100 -3.44 -11.06 -13.03
N ASP A 101 -3.74 -10.86 -14.31
CA ASP A 101 -3.33 -9.67 -15.05
C ASP A 101 -4.15 -8.44 -14.60
N ILE A 102 -3.78 -7.30 -15.11
CA ILE A 102 -4.30 -5.99 -14.72
C ILE A 102 -5.16 -5.39 -15.85
N GLU A 103 -5.97 -4.41 -15.48
CA GLU A 103 -6.64 -3.54 -16.45
C GLU A 103 -5.63 -2.59 -17.09
N PRO A 104 -5.69 -2.40 -18.41
CA PRO A 104 -4.88 -1.39 -19.08
C PRO A 104 -5.26 0.02 -18.59
N GLY A 105 -4.26 0.87 -18.47
CA GLY A 105 -4.42 2.27 -18.07
C GLY A 105 -4.51 2.51 -16.56
N THR A 106 -5.22 1.70 -15.78
CA THR A 106 -5.31 1.86 -14.32
C THR A 106 -4.26 1.07 -13.54
N LEU A 107 -3.76 -0.02 -14.12
CA LEU A 107 -2.87 -1.03 -13.50
C LEU A 107 -3.50 -1.76 -12.30
N LEU A 108 -4.80 -1.67 -12.12
CA LEU A 108 -5.54 -2.39 -11.09
C LEU A 108 -5.80 -3.84 -11.50
N ILE A 109 -6.09 -4.69 -10.52
CA ILE A 109 -6.51 -6.07 -10.79
C ILE A 109 -7.78 -6.08 -11.64
N ASP A 110 -7.80 -6.89 -12.72
CA ASP A 110 -8.98 -7.02 -13.59
C ASP A 110 -9.99 -8.01 -13.01
N PRO A 111 -11.22 -7.58 -12.62
CA PRO A 111 -12.23 -8.48 -12.07
C PRO A 111 -12.62 -9.63 -13.02
N LYS A 112 -12.57 -9.42 -14.34
CA LYS A 112 -12.85 -10.47 -15.31
C LYS A 112 -11.79 -11.56 -15.27
N LYS A 113 -10.52 -11.16 -15.09
CA LYS A 113 -9.40 -12.09 -14.93
C LYS A 113 -9.43 -12.82 -13.59
N ILE A 114 -9.98 -12.20 -12.54
CA ILE A 114 -10.25 -12.90 -11.28
C ILE A 114 -11.21 -14.07 -11.53
N GLU A 115 -12.36 -13.82 -12.17
CA GLU A 115 -13.39 -14.84 -12.38
C GLU A 115 -12.85 -16.03 -13.21
N GLU A 116 -12.04 -15.79 -14.24
CA GLU A 116 -11.41 -16.84 -15.07
C GLU A 116 -10.49 -17.78 -14.26
N LYS A 117 -9.97 -17.32 -13.10
CA LYS A 117 -9.00 -18.08 -12.28
C LYS A 117 -9.60 -18.71 -11.03
N ILE A 118 -10.88 -18.47 -10.75
CA ILE A 118 -11.54 -19.10 -9.58
C ILE A 118 -11.63 -20.62 -9.78
N SER A 119 -11.20 -21.36 -8.77
CA SER A 119 -11.24 -22.82 -8.70
C SER A 119 -11.93 -23.28 -7.41
N PRO A 120 -12.25 -24.58 -7.27
CA PRO A 120 -12.76 -25.13 -6.00
C PRO A 120 -11.81 -24.97 -4.80
N ARG A 121 -10.53 -24.66 -5.03
CA ARG A 121 -9.52 -24.39 -4.00
C ARG A 121 -9.36 -22.92 -3.67
N THR A 122 -9.95 -22.03 -4.44
CA THR A 122 -9.86 -20.57 -4.17
C THR A 122 -10.59 -20.25 -2.86
N ARG A 123 -9.93 -19.53 -1.95
CA ARG A 123 -10.47 -19.14 -0.63
C ARG A 123 -10.60 -17.63 -0.46
N ALA A 124 -9.72 -16.87 -1.09
CA ALA A 124 -9.71 -15.43 -0.91
C ALA A 124 -9.26 -14.68 -2.17
N ILE A 125 -9.59 -13.41 -2.20
CA ILE A 125 -9.08 -12.42 -3.16
C ILE A 125 -8.37 -11.32 -2.36
N ILE A 126 -7.16 -10.94 -2.78
CA ILE A 126 -6.44 -9.79 -2.24
C ILE A 126 -6.30 -8.74 -3.35
N PRO A 127 -7.27 -7.82 -3.48
CA PRO A 127 -7.12 -6.68 -4.36
C PRO A 127 -6.09 -5.69 -3.77
N VAL A 128 -5.33 -5.03 -4.64
CA VAL A 128 -4.36 -4.00 -4.28
C VAL A 128 -4.80 -2.67 -4.83
N HIS A 129 -5.04 -1.70 -3.97
CA HIS A 129 -5.40 -0.33 -4.36
C HIS A 129 -4.15 0.42 -4.84
N PHE A 130 -3.70 0.07 -6.02
CA PHE A 130 -2.42 0.47 -6.58
C PHE A 130 -2.31 1.99 -6.76
N ALA A 131 -1.15 2.57 -6.43
CA ALA A 131 -0.85 4.00 -6.51
C ALA A 131 -1.81 4.92 -5.72
N GLY A 132 -2.77 4.35 -4.98
CA GLY A 132 -3.84 5.08 -4.29
C GLY A 132 -5.16 5.13 -5.06
N HIS A 133 -5.25 4.40 -6.17
CA HIS A 133 -6.49 4.20 -6.94
C HIS A 133 -7.25 3.00 -6.38
N PRO A 134 -8.55 3.11 -6.04
CA PRO A 134 -9.32 1.97 -5.56
C PRO A 134 -9.62 0.99 -6.70
N CYS A 135 -9.54 -0.30 -6.41
CA CYS A 135 -10.06 -1.34 -7.29
C CYS A 135 -11.59 -1.19 -7.46
N ASP A 136 -12.16 -1.81 -8.50
CA ASP A 136 -13.62 -1.97 -8.62
C ASP A 136 -14.13 -2.93 -7.54
N MET A 137 -14.39 -2.37 -6.36
CA MET A 137 -14.78 -3.16 -5.20
C MET A 137 -16.19 -3.75 -5.31
N ASP A 138 -17.08 -3.18 -6.11
CA ASP A 138 -18.39 -3.77 -6.33
C ASP A 138 -18.22 -5.08 -7.13
N ALA A 139 -17.55 -5.05 -8.27
CA ALA A 139 -17.31 -6.24 -9.07
C ALA A 139 -16.55 -7.34 -8.28
N ILE A 140 -15.54 -6.95 -7.49
CA ILE A 140 -14.78 -7.90 -6.66
C ILE A 140 -15.64 -8.50 -5.55
N ASN A 141 -16.46 -7.68 -4.89
CA ASN A 141 -17.36 -8.14 -3.83
C ASN A 141 -18.49 -9.03 -4.36
N ASP A 142 -19.02 -8.75 -5.57
CA ASP A 142 -20.03 -9.58 -6.22
C ASP A 142 -19.46 -10.97 -6.55
N LEU A 143 -18.22 -11.04 -7.07
CA LEU A 143 -17.51 -12.30 -7.27
C LEU A 143 -17.29 -13.03 -5.95
N ALA A 144 -16.84 -12.33 -4.91
CA ALA A 144 -16.60 -12.93 -3.60
C ALA A 144 -17.88 -13.50 -2.99
N GLU A 145 -19.02 -12.81 -3.13
CA GLU A 145 -20.32 -13.31 -2.67
C GLU A 145 -20.77 -14.54 -3.47
N LYS A 146 -20.71 -14.46 -4.80
CA LYS A 146 -21.07 -15.55 -5.72
C LYS A 146 -20.31 -16.84 -5.43
N TYR A 147 -19.01 -16.73 -5.16
CA TYR A 147 -18.13 -17.88 -4.95
C TYR A 147 -17.78 -18.15 -3.48
N LYS A 148 -18.37 -17.39 -2.54
CA LYS A 148 -18.13 -17.49 -1.09
C LYS A 148 -16.65 -17.34 -0.71
N LEU A 149 -16.00 -16.35 -1.29
CA LEU A 149 -14.60 -16.04 -1.07
C LEU A 149 -14.44 -14.92 -0.02
N LEU A 150 -13.33 -14.94 0.70
CA LEU A 150 -12.90 -13.83 1.55
C LEU A 150 -12.28 -12.73 0.70
N VAL A 151 -12.51 -11.47 1.06
CA VAL A 151 -11.80 -10.31 0.49
C VAL A 151 -10.95 -9.66 1.56
N ILE A 152 -9.65 -9.52 1.29
CA ILE A 152 -8.68 -8.82 2.14
C ILE A 152 -8.05 -7.72 1.29
N GLU A 153 -8.32 -6.46 1.65
CA GLU A 153 -7.84 -5.33 0.85
C GLU A 153 -6.41 -4.93 1.25
N ASP A 154 -5.49 -4.95 0.28
CA ASP A 154 -4.18 -4.34 0.41
C ASP A 154 -4.29 -2.85 0.06
N ALA A 155 -4.39 -2.02 1.10
CA ALA A 155 -4.52 -0.58 1.02
C ALA A 155 -3.21 0.14 1.36
N ALA A 156 -2.05 -0.50 1.14
CA ALA A 156 -0.74 0.09 1.43
C ALA A 156 -0.48 1.44 0.74
N HIS A 157 -1.23 1.77 -0.32
CA HIS A 157 -1.16 3.02 -1.07
C HIS A 157 -2.42 3.90 -0.94
N ALA A 158 -3.45 3.49 -0.18
CA ALA A 158 -4.81 3.99 -0.39
C ALA A 158 -5.48 4.53 0.89
N LEU A 159 -4.70 5.18 1.78
CA LEU A 159 -5.20 5.63 3.07
C LEU A 159 -6.32 6.69 2.95
N GLU A 160 -6.17 7.67 2.04
CA GLU A 160 -7.15 8.72 1.83
C GLU A 160 -8.21 8.37 0.79
N THR A 161 -8.00 7.25 0.09
CA THR A 161 -8.82 6.82 -1.03
C THR A 161 -10.29 6.61 -0.64
N LYS A 162 -11.19 7.07 -1.53
CA LYS A 162 -12.62 6.74 -1.42
C LYS A 162 -13.10 6.04 -2.69
N TYR A 163 -13.91 5.03 -2.49
CA TYR A 163 -14.67 4.35 -3.53
C TYR A 163 -16.16 4.70 -3.35
N LYS A 164 -16.75 5.34 -4.35
CA LYS A 164 -18.17 5.79 -4.31
C LYS A 164 -18.52 6.56 -3.03
N GLY A 165 -17.64 7.46 -2.61
CA GLY A 165 -17.80 8.33 -1.44
C GLY A 165 -17.49 7.69 -0.08
N LYS A 166 -17.21 6.38 -0.01
CA LYS A 166 -16.80 5.69 1.22
C LYS A 166 -15.29 5.49 1.23
N LYS A 167 -14.64 5.76 2.36
CA LYS A 167 -13.21 5.47 2.50
C LYS A 167 -12.92 3.98 2.40
N ILE A 168 -11.82 3.63 1.73
CA ILE A 168 -11.26 2.29 1.81
C ILE A 168 -11.02 1.95 3.28
N GLY A 169 -11.38 0.73 3.70
CA GLY A 169 -11.40 0.33 5.11
C GLY A 169 -12.71 0.60 5.87
N ASN A 170 -13.62 1.41 5.30
CA ASN A 170 -14.98 1.59 5.86
C ASN A 170 -16.03 0.78 5.08
N MET A 171 -15.67 -0.41 4.66
CA MET A 171 -16.55 -1.37 3.99
C MET A 171 -16.63 -2.67 4.77
N LYS A 172 -17.18 -3.72 4.18
CA LYS A 172 -17.36 -5.03 4.88
C LYS A 172 -16.06 -5.83 5.03
N ASN A 173 -15.04 -5.50 4.25
CA ASN A 173 -13.82 -6.30 4.15
C ASN A 173 -12.79 -5.94 5.23
N THR A 174 -11.90 -6.88 5.52
CA THR A 174 -10.68 -6.58 6.28
C THR A 174 -9.71 -5.84 5.39
N THR A 175 -9.17 -4.70 5.85
CA THR A 175 -8.28 -3.86 5.06
C THR A 175 -6.98 -3.59 5.81
N SER A 176 -5.83 -3.71 5.15
CA SER A 176 -4.52 -3.47 5.72
C SER A 176 -3.84 -2.24 5.10
N PHE A 177 -3.37 -1.31 5.94
CA PHE A 177 -2.69 -0.07 5.57
C PHE A 177 -1.21 -0.10 5.95
N SER A 178 -0.40 0.69 5.25
CA SER A 178 1.03 0.83 5.48
C SER A 178 1.38 2.25 5.95
N PHE A 179 2.30 2.33 6.91
CA PHE A 179 2.93 3.57 7.36
C PHE A 179 4.46 3.49 7.20
N TYR A 180 4.91 2.75 6.18
CA TYR A 180 6.32 2.74 5.81
C TYR A 180 6.82 4.15 5.45
N ALA A 181 8.12 4.36 5.49
CA ALA A 181 8.75 5.68 5.37
C ALA A 181 8.30 6.53 4.17
N ASN A 182 7.94 5.90 3.04
CA ASN A 182 7.53 6.60 1.81
C ASN A 182 6.00 6.70 1.62
N LYS A 183 5.18 6.22 2.55
CA LYS A 183 3.70 6.27 2.42
C LYS A 183 3.14 7.67 2.67
N ASN A 184 1.87 7.86 2.36
CA ASN A 184 1.19 9.15 2.44
C ASN A 184 1.29 9.78 3.84
N ILE A 185 1.24 8.94 4.88
CA ILE A 185 1.74 9.25 6.23
C ILE A 185 2.69 8.14 6.66
N THR A 186 3.59 8.46 7.59
CA THR A 186 4.60 7.48 8.05
C THR A 186 4.70 7.40 9.57
N THR A 187 5.07 6.21 10.04
CA THR A 187 5.56 5.98 11.41
C THR A 187 7.01 5.46 11.41
N GLY A 188 7.72 5.62 10.28
CA GLY A 188 8.99 4.97 9.97
C GLY A 188 8.74 3.55 9.46
N GLU A 189 8.41 2.65 10.35
CA GLU A 189 7.81 1.34 10.10
C GLU A 189 6.45 1.28 10.80
N GLY A 190 5.46 0.67 10.17
CA GLY A 190 4.12 0.50 10.73
C GLY A 190 3.07 0.06 9.74
N GLY A 191 1.94 -0.36 10.29
CA GLY A 191 0.73 -0.70 9.57
C GLY A 191 -0.49 -0.63 10.47
N MET A 192 -1.66 -0.74 9.87
CA MET A 192 -2.94 -0.80 10.56
C MET A 192 -3.84 -1.78 9.85
N VAL A 193 -4.44 -2.72 10.56
CA VAL A 193 -5.54 -3.50 10.02
C VAL A 193 -6.85 -2.96 10.57
N VAL A 194 -7.87 -2.84 9.73
CA VAL A 194 -9.20 -2.40 10.12
C VAL A 194 -10.25 -3.44 9.78
N THR A 195 -11.29 -3.49 10.61
CA THR A 195 -12.44 -4.36 10.41
C THR A 195 -13.66 -3.81 11.15
N ASN A 196 -14.85 -4.17 10.71
CA ASN A 196 -16.11 -3.89 11.40
C ASN A 196 -16.62 -5.11 12.20
N ASP A 197 -15.91 -6.22 12.18
CA ASP A 197 -16.22 -7.45 12.91
C ASP A 197 -15.52 -7.45 14.29
N ASP A 198 -16.32 -7.59 15.35
CA ASP A 198 -15.84 -7.56 16.74
C ASP A 198 -14.95 -8.77 17.09
N GLU A 199 -15.27 -9.93 16.54
CA GLU A 199 -14.51 -11.16 16.84
C GLU A 199 -13.19 -11.18 16.09
N LEU A 200 -13.17 -10.76 14.82
CA LEU A 200 -11.93 -10.57 14.08
C LEU A 200 -11.02 -9.53 14.77
N ALA A 201 -11.57 -8.42 15.25
CA ALA A 201 -10.79 -7.42 15.96
C ALA A 201 -10.10 -7.98 17.22
N LYS A 202 -10.82 -8.78 18.02
CA LYS A 202 -10.25 -9.46 19.19
C LYS A 202 -9.14 -10.44 18.80
N GLN A 203 -9.34 -11.18 17.72
CA GLN A 203 -8.34 -12.11 17.20
C GLN A 203 -7.09 -11.37 16.75
N PHE A 204 -7.21 -10.26 15.98
CA PHE A 204 -6.07 -9.43 15.60
C PHE A 204 -5.29 -8.91 16.79
N GLN A 205 -5.98 -8.40 17.82
CA GLN A 205 -5.35 -7.91 19.06
C GLN A 205 -4.56 -9.01 19.78
N MET A 206 -5.09 -10.23 19.82
CA MET A 206 -4.45 -11.40 20.43
C MET A 206 -3.27 -11.87 19.57
N MET A 207 -3.51 -12.06 18.27
CA MET A 207 -2.54 -12.65 17.34
C MET A 207 -1.31 -11.75 17.13
N ARG A 208 -1.46 -10.41 17.16
CA ARG A 208 -0.33 -9.49 17.03
C ARG A 208 0.67 -9.58 18.17
N LEU A 209 0.29 -10.19 19.29
CA LEU A 209 1.08 -10.30 20.53
C LEU A 209 1.16 -11.75 21.03
N GLN A 210 1.72 -12.63 20.22
CA GLN A 210 2.05 -14.03 20.57
C GLN A 210 0.82 -14.91 20.90
N GLY A 211 -0.40 -14.51 20.53
CA GLY A 211 -1.62 -15.27 20.87
C GLY A 211 -2.02 -15.15 22.35
N ILE A 212 -1.64 -14.07 23.02
CA ILE A 212 -1.89 -13.83 24.44
C ILE A 212 -3.20 -13.07 24.64
N SER A 213 -4.03 -13.53 25.59
CA SER A 213 -5.39 -13.06 25.87
C SER A 213 -5.53 -11.60 26.37
N ARG A 214 -4.46 -10.94 26.74
CA ARG A 214 -4.47 -9.57 27.29
C ARG A 214 -3.40 -8.67 26.69
N ASP A 215 -3.73 -7.38 26.54
CA ASP A 215 -2.79 -6.38 26.06
C ASP A 215 -1.55 -6.27 26.98
N ALA A 216 -0.39 -6.16 26.38
CA ALA A 216 0.89 -6.14 27.11
C ALA A 216 0.97 -5.01 28.15
N TRP A 217 0.42 -3.82 27.84
CA TRP A 217 0.45 -2.66 28.74
C TRP A 217 -0.41 -2.83 29.99
N LYS A 218 -1.45 -3.66 29.97
CA LYS A 218 -2.26 -3.98 31.17
C LYS A 218 -1.51 -4.84 32.18
N ARG A 219 -0.43 -5.52 31.77
CA ARG A 219 0.38 -6.38 32.66
C ARG A 219 1.16 -5.60 33.71
N TYR A 220 1.58 -4.38 33.36
CA TYR A 220 2.42 -3.52 34.20
C TYR A 220 1.69 -2.25 34.59
N GLY A 221 0.36 -2.24 34.58
CA GLY A 221 -0.45 -1.10 34.94
C GLY A 221 -0.42 -0.82 36.46
N ARG A 222 -0.93 0.34 36.88
CA ARG A 222 -0.99 0.76 38.31
C ARG A 222 -1.78 -0.20 39.22
N SER A 223 -2.59 -1.10 38.65
CA SER A 223 -3.37 -2.13 39.37
C SER A 223 -2.57 -3.39 39.72
N GLY A 224 -1.26 -3.42 39.43
CA GLY A 224 -0.39 -4.57 39.69
C GLY A 224 -0.31 -5.58 38.55
N TYR A 225 0.50 -6.63 38.77
CA TYR A 225 0.71 -7.70 37.78
C TYR A 225 -0.54 -8.60 37.65
N THR A 226 -0.94 -8.87 36.43
CA THR A 226 -1.98 -9.85 36.13
C THR A 226 -1.41 -10.94 35.21
N HIS A 227 -1.66 -12.22 35.55
CA HIS A 227 -1.27 -13.35 34.72
C HIS A 227 -1.92 -13.29 33.34
N TRP A 228 -1.16 -13.70 32.36
CA TRP A 228 -1.61 -13.86 30.98
C TRP A 228 -1.67 -15.35 30.62
N GLU A 229 -2.52 -15.67 29.68
CA GLU A 229 -2.63 -17.01 29.13
C GLU A 229 -2.42 -16.95 27.63
N GLN A 230 -1.66 -17.91 27.11
CA GLN A 230 -1.55 -18.09 25.66
C GLN A 230 -2.75 -18.91 25.20
N GLN A 231 -3.58 -18.31 24.36
CA GLN A 231 -4.80 -18.94 23.84
C GLN A 231 -4.54 -19.64 22.50
N THR A 232 -3.55 -19.16 21.72
CA THR A 232 -3.19 -19.70 20.40
C THR A 232 -1.74 -19.33 20.06
N VAL A 233 -1.23 -19.84 18.95
CA VAL A 233 0.03 -19.40 18.36
C VAL A 233 -0.20 -18.07 17.64
N GLY A 234 0.52 -17.02 18.06
CA GLY A 234 0.44 -15.72 17.45
C GLY A 234 1.80 -15.21 16.98
N HIS A 235 1.83 -13.97 16.52
CA HIS A 235 3.01 -13.31 16.00
C HIS A 235 3.47 -12.17 16.93
N LYS A 236 4.72 -11.77 16.82
CA LYS A 236 5.24 -10.55 17.45
C LYS A 236 5.29 -9.44 16.41
N CYS A 237 4.17 -8.75 16.19
CA CYS A 237 4.01 -7.73 15.16
C CYS A 237 3.20 -6.50 15.61
N ASN A 238 3.13 -6.27 16.91
CA ASN A 238 2.51 -5.08 17.48
C ASN A 238 3.32 -3.81 17.17
N MET A 239 2.65 -2.67 17.05
CA MET A 239 3.29 -1.35 16.95
C MET A 239 3.82 -0.89 18.31
N SER A 240 4.94 -0.17 18.33
CA SER A 240 5.46 0.51 19.51
C SER A 240 4.81 1.88 19.70
N ASP A 241 4.81 2.40 20.94
CA ASP A 241 4.35 3.76 21.22
C ASP A 241 5.26 4.82 20.58
N ILE A 242 6.54 4.51 20.36
CA ILE A 242 7.47 5.40 19.63
C ILE A 242 6.96 5.61 18.19
N ASN A 243 6.61 4.53 17.48
CA ASN A 243 6.07 4.63 16.13
C ASN A 243 4.68 5.28 16.12
N ALA A 244 3.80 4.89 17.03
CA ALA A 244 2.46 5.44 17.15
C ALA A 244 2.47 6.95 17.42
N SER A 245 3.43 7.47 18.20
CA SER A 245 3.56 8.89 18.50
C SER A 245 3.79 9.74 17.23
N ILE A 246 4.54 9.22 16.26
CA ILE A 246 4.67 9.86 14.95
C ILE A 246 3.32 9.82 14.22
N GLY A 247 2.68 8.65 14.19
CA GLY A 247 1.42 8.42 13.47
C GLY A 247 0.29 9.34 13.90
N ILE A 248 0.17 9.64 15.21
CA ILE A 248 -0.85 10.55 15.75
C ILE A 248 -0.78 11.92 15.08
N HIS A 249 0.41 12.50 14.89
CA HIS A 249 0.57 13.82 14.31
C HIS A 249 0.60 13.78 12.77
N GLN A 250 1.06 12.71 12.18
CA GLN A 250 0.97 12.49 10.74
C GLN A 250 -0.50 12.40 10.29
N LEU A 251 -1.34 11.67 11.02
CA LEU A 251 -2.77 11.56 10.71
C LEU A 251 -3.50 12.90 10.75
N LYS A 252 -3.15 13.79 11.68
CA LYS A 252 -3.73 15.15 11.75
C LYS A 252 -3.46 16.00 10.52
N LYS A 253 -2.43 15.69 9.75
CA LYS A 253 -2.01 16.45 8.55
C LYS A 253 -2.49 15.83 7.23
N ILE A 254 -3.08 14.64 7.28
CA ILE A 254 -3.34 13.81 6.10
C ILE A 254 -4.16 14.53 5.02
N ASP A 255 -5.24 15.22 5.40
CA ASP A 255 -6.09 15.94 4.44
C ASP A 255 -5.35 17.13 3.80
N SER A 256 -4.45 17.77 4.55
CA SER A 256 -3.59 18.83 3.98
C SER A 256 -2.56 18.25 3.00
N PHE A 257 -2.01 17.08 3.31
CA PHE A 257 -1.10 16.36 2.43
C PHE A 257 -1.78 15.93 1.13
N LEU A 258 -3.01 15.44 1.23
CA LEU A 258 -3.80 15.06 0.06
C LEU A 258 -4.08 16.26 -0.85
N LYS A 259 -4.45 17.41 -0.30
CA LYS A 259 -4.66 18.65 -1.09
C LYS A 259 -3.41 19.06 -1.86
N ILE A 260 -2.23 18.95 -1.23
CA ILE A 260 -0.95 19.26 -1.90
C ILE A 260 -0.69 18.25 -3.02
N ARG A 261 -0.89 16.95 -2.79
CA ARG A 261 -0.73 15.91 -3.82
C ARG A 261 -1.66 16.14 -5.01
N HIS A 262 -2.94 16.44 -4.77
CA HIS A 262 -3.90 16.78 -5.83
C HIS A 262 -3.44 17.98 -6.67
N LYS A 263 -2.91 19.02 -6.02
CA LYS A 263 -2.36 20.18 -6.73
C LYS A 263 -1.20 19.77 -7.65
N TYR A 264 -0.25 18.99 -7.15
CA TYR A 264 0.91 18.57 -7.93
C TYR A 264 0.55 17.60 -9.04
N VAL A 265 -0.41 16.70 -8.81
CA VAL A 265 -0.97 15.82 -9.85
C VAL A 265 -1.59 16.64 -10.97
N ALA A 266 -2.40 17.66 -10.66
CA ALA A 266 -2.98 18.54 -11.68
C ALA A 266 -1.92 19.30 -12.49
N MET A 267 -0.78 19.67 -11.87
CA MET A 267 0.35 20.29 -12.60
C MET A 267 0.98 19.27 -13.58
N TYR A 268 1.21 18.05 -13.14
CA TYR A 268 1.75 16.97 -13.99
C TYR A 268 0.79 16.61 -15.14
N ASP A 269 -0.50 16.41 -14.84
CA ASP A 269 -1.51 16.08 -15.86
C ASP A 269 -1.58 17.16 -16.94
N SER A 270 -1.60 18.44 -16.52
CA SER A 270 -1.60 19.57 -17.46
C SER A 270 -0.33 19.61 -18.32
N ALA A 271 0.81 19.24 -17.73
CA ALA A 271 2.10 19.32 -18.43
C ALA A 271 2.36 18.13 -19.38
N PHE A 272 1.67 17.01 -19.20
CA PHE A 272 1.93 15.79 -20.00
C PHE A 272 0.81 15.47 -20.98
N VAL A 273 -0.31 16.17 -20.97
CA VAL A 273 -1.44 15.95 -21.87
C VAL A 273 -1.08 16.08 -23.38
N ASP A 274 -0.10 16.93 -23.69
CA ASP A 274 0.38 17.19 -25.05
C ASP A 274 1.70 16.48 -25.40
N VAL A 275 2.12 15.52 -24.58
CA VAL A 275 3.36 14.75 -24.75
C VAL A 275 3.02 13.33 -25.22
N PRO A 276 3.00 13.07 -26.55
CA PRO A 276 2.53 11.78 -27.08
C PRO A 276 3.40 10.58 -26.69
N GLU A 277 4.65 10.80 -26.28
CA GLU A 277 5.57 9.76 -25.83
C GLU A 277 5.28 9.28 -24.40
N ILE A 278 4.38 9.96 -23.70
CA ILE A 278 3.99 9.65 -22.32
C ILE A 278 2.51 9.28 -22.29
N GLU A 279 2.22 8.19 -21.60
CA GLU A 279 0.88 7.81 -21.16
C GLU A 279 0.80 8.02 -19.65
N THR A 280 -0.15 8.83 -19.19
CA THR A 280 -0.50 8.95 -17.76
C THR A 280 -1.54 7.92 -17.41
N LEU A 281 -1.58 7.46 -16.15
CA LEU A 281 -2.55 6.46 -15.74
C LEU A 281 -3.97 7.03 -15.78
N ALA A 282 -4.91 6.21 -16.22
CA ALA A 282 -6.33 6.52 -16.20
C ALA A 282 -6.88 6.51 -14.76
N CYS A 283 -7.93 7.29 -14.54
CA CYS A 283 -8.65 7.33 -13.28
C CYS A 283 -10.13 6.99 -13.53
N HIS A 284 -10.69 6.07 -12.74
CA HIS A 284 -12.11 5.74 -12.82
C HIS A 284 -12.99 6.90 -12.33
N ASP A 285 -14.22 6.97 -12.82
CA ASP A 285 -15.20 7.94 -12.34
C ASP A 285 -15.64 7.65 -10.90
N LYS A 286 -16.08 8.70 -10.20
CA LYS A 286 -16.69 8.61 -8.85
C LYS A 286 -15.79 8.02 -7.77
N ILE A 287 -14.49 8.27 -7.87
CA ILE A 287 -13.50 7.91 -6.85
C ILE A 287 -12.77 9.14 -6.34
N ASP A 288 -12.26 9.08 -5.12
CA ASP A 288 -11.26 10.03 -4.61
C ASP A 288 -9.92 9.28 -4.53
N HIS A 289 -8.96 9.70 -5.34
CA HIS A 289 -7.64 9.08 -5.45
C HIS A 289 -6.69 9.62 -4.37
N ALA A 290 -5.99 8.74 -3.64
CA ALA A 290 -4.99 9.16 -2.63
C ALA A 290 -3.71 9.73 -3.25
N ASN A 291 -3.49 9.55 -4.54
CA ASN A 291 -2.31 10.03 -5.26
C ASN A 291 -0.99 9.71 -4.51
N HIS A 292 -0.85 8.43 -4.13
CA HIS A 292 0.37 7.97 -3.47
C HIS A 292 1.57 8.03 -4.41
N LEU A 293 1.38 7.62 -5.65
CA LEU A 293 2.38 7.66 -6.73
C LEU A 293 1.83 8.47 -7.91
N TYR A 294 2.72 9.14 -8.62
CA TYR A 294 2.48 9.60 -9.99
C TYR A 294 3.34 8.77 -10.93
N ILE A 295 2.68 8.02 -11.79
CA ILE A 295 3.30 7.07 -12.69
C ILE A 295 3.09 7.54 -14.12
N ILE A 296 4.17 7.58 -14.89
CA ILE A 296 4.14 7.75 -16.34
C ILE A 296 4.55 6.43 -17.00
N ALA A 297 3.93 6.10 -18.13
CA ALA A 297 4.33 4.98 -18.96
C ALA A 297 4.89 5.53 -20.27
N LEU A 298 6.14 5.17 -20.58
CA LEU A 298 6.83 5.63 -21.78
C LEU A 298 6.34 4.84 -23.00
N ARG A 299 6.13 5.51 -24.13
CA ARG A 299 5.90 4.88 -25.43
C ARG A 299 7.24 4.63 -26.10
N LEU A 300 7.83 3.48 -25.78
CA LEU A 300 9.21 3.14 -26.16
C LEU A 300 9.42 3.11 -27.67
N GLU A 301 8.37 2.84 -28.43
CA GLU A 301 8.39 2.88 -29.90
C GLU A 301 8.65 4.31 -30.46
N GLN A 302 8.41 5.33 -29.66
CA GLN A 302 8.63 6.74 -30.02
C GLN A 302 9.94 7.30 -29.46
N LEU A 303 10.68 6.51 -28.69
CA LEU A 303 11.91 6.92 -28.01
C LEU A 303 13.12 6.12 -28.50
N THR A 304 14.30 6.75 -28.48
CA THR A 304 15.58 6.13 -28.82
C THR A 304 16.22 5.37 -27.66
N VAL A 305 15.65 5.46 -26.47
CA VAL A 305 16.08 4.77 -25.24
C VAL A 305 14.94 3.94 -24.67
N ASP A 306 15.28 2.93 -23.86
CA ASP A 306 14.33 2.17 -23.06
C ASP A 306 14.02 2.91 -21.73
N ARG A 307 13.20 2.29 -20.89
CA ARG A 307 12.81 2.82 -19.57
C ARG A 307 14.02 3.04 -18.66
N ASP A 308 14.98 2.12 -18.66
CA ASP A 308 16.14 2.19 -17.78
C ASP A 308 17.08 3.31 -18.23
N GLY A 309 17.30 3.49 -19.54
CA GLY A 309 18.04 4.64 -20.08
C GLY A 309 17.35 5.99 -19.78
N PHE A 310 16.02 6.03 -19.80
CA PHE A 310 15.29 7.24 -19.40
C PHE A 310 15.42 7.50 -17.88
N LEU A 311 15.34 6.44 -17.06
CA LEU A 311 15.55 6.49 -15.61
C LEU A 311 16.93 7.04 -15.27
N ASP A 312 17.98 6.52 -15.92
CA ASP A 312 19.37 6.97 -15.73
C ASP A 312 19.50 8.46 -16.04
N ALA A 313 18.92 8.92 -17.14
CA ALA A 313 18.93 10.33 -17.53
C ALA A 313 18.20 11.25 -16.52
N MET A 314 17.09 10.78 -15.93
CA MET A 314 16.42 11.49 -14.83
C MET A 314 17.34 11.62 -13.61
N GLN A 315 18.03 10.53 -13.23
CA GLN A 315 18.95 10.55 -12.10
C GLN A 315 20.18 11.41 -12.38
N GLU A 316 20.70 11.41 -13.62
CA GLU A 316 21.77 12.31 -14.07
C GLU A 316 21.38 13.78 -13.95
N SER A 317 20.08 14.08 -14.11
CA SER A 317 19.52 15.42 -13.89
C SER A 317 19.27 15.74 -12.40
N GLY A 318 19.69 14.86 -11.47
CA GLY A 318 19.55 15.05 -10.03
C GLY A 318 18.17 14.70 -9.47
N ILE A 319 17.29 14.07 -10.26
CA ILE A 319 15.92 13.71 -9.87
C ILE A 319 15.84 12.22 -9.54
N GLY A 320 15.47 11.91 -8.31
CA GLY A 320 15.21 10.53 -7.87
C GLY A 320 13.90 10.01 -8.43
N VAL A 321 13.93 8.84 -9.05
CA VAL A 321 12.77 8.15 -9.63
C VAL A 321 12.76 6.69 -9.17
N ALA A 322 11.62 6.02 -9.35
CA ALA A 322 11.47 4.62 -8.96
C ALA A 322 10.60 3.85 -9.96
N VAL A 323 10.59 2.54 -9.87
CA VAL A 323 9.71 1.66 -10.68
C VAL A 323 8.74 0.94 -9.75
N HIS A 324 7.45 1.19 -9.92
CA HIS A 324 6.36 0.52 -9.22
C HIS A 324 5.38 -0.09 -10.23
N TYR A 325 5.52 -1.38 -10.58
CA TYR A 325 6.58 -2.33 -10.21
C TYR A 325 7.06 -3.09 -11.46
N ILE A 326 8.17 -3.83 -11.34
CA ILE A 326 8.37 -4.99 -12.22
C ILE A 326 7.44 -6.06 -11.67
N ALA A 327 6.44 -6.47 -12.46
CA ALA A 327 5.38 -7.36 -12.03
C ALA A 327 5.92 -8.69 -11.47
N LEU A 328 5.20 -9.29 -10.51
CA LEU A 328 5.66 -10.47 -9.78
C LEU A 328 5.98 -11.65 -10.69
N HIS A 329 5.17 -11.87 -11.72
CA HIS A 329 5.37 -12.98 -12.67
C HIS A 329 6.69 -12.89 -13.46
N LEU A 330 7.32 -11.70 -13.53
CA LEU A 330 8.63 -11.48 -14.15
C LEU A 330 9.79 -11.64 -13.16
N GLN A 331 9.52 -11.79 -11.87
CA GLN A 331 10.55 -11.95 -10.86
C GLN A 331 11.11 -13.38 -10.86
N PRO A 332 12.43 -13.56 -10.69
CA PRO A 332 13.09 -14.88 -10.74
C PRO A 332 12.44 -15.93 -9.81
N PHE A 333 11.96 -15.48 -8.65
CA PHE A 333 11.30 -16.37 -7.69
C PHE A 333 10.02 -17.00 -8.27
N TYR A 334 9.15 -16.20 -8.90
CA TYR A 334 7.88 -16.69 -9.45
C TYR A 334 8.10 -17.49 -10.73
N ILE A 335 9.03 -17.09 -11.59
CA ILE A 335 9.40 -17.87 -12.78
C ILE A 335 9.86 -19.28 -12.36
N LYS A 336 10.73 -19.36 -11.36
CA LYS A 336 11.30 -20.64 -10.91
C LYS A 336 10.29 -21.53 -10.19
N ASN A 337 9.45 -20.96 -9.30
CA ASN A 337 8.62 -21.76 -8.39
C ASN A 337 7.17 -21.95 -8.88
N PHE A 338 6.69 -21.06 -9.75
CA PHE A 338 5.31 -21.08 -10.25
C PHE A 338 5.24 -21.18 -11.78
N ASN A 339 6.40 -21.30 -12.48
CA ASN A 339 6.50 -21.41 -13.93
C ASN A 339 5.73 -20.30 -14.67
N THR A 340 5.74 -19.07 -14.13
CA THR A 340 5.08 -17.91 -14.72
C THR A 340 5.79 -17.47 -15.99
N LYS A 341 5.04 -16.98 -16.97
CA LYS A 341 5.55 -16.51 -18.27
C LYS A 341 4.99 -15.13 -18.60
N PRO A 342 5.74 -14.27 -19.30
CA PRO A 342 5.25 -12.94 -19.71
C PRO A 342 3.95 -12.99 -20.51
N GLN A 343 3.77 -14.03 -21.35
CA GLN A 343 2.58 -14.21 -22.20
C GLN A 343 1.29 -14.47 -21.40
N ASP A 344 1.40 -14.98 -20.18
CA ASP A 344 0.25 -15.25 -19.31
C ASP A 344 -0.32 -13.97 -18.71
N TYR A 345 0.47 -12.86 -18.73
CA TYR A 345 0.13 -11.55 -18.15
C TYR A 345 0.55 -10.42 -19.11
N PRO A 346 -0.01 -10.37 -20.33
CA PRO A 346 0.50 -9.49 -21.38
C PRO A 346 0.43 -8.00 -21.02
N ILE A 347 -0.62 -7.57 -20.30
CA ILE A 347 -0.78 -6.16 -19.92
C ILE A 347 0.27 -5.77 -18.88
N ALA A 348 0.39 -6.53 -17.80
CA ALA A 348 1.37 -6.26 -16.75
C ALA A 348 2.82 -6.37 -17.27
N SER A 349 3.10 -7.29 -18.19
CA SER A 349 4.42 -7.40 -18.84
C SER A 349 4.76 -6.12 -19.59
N SER A 350 3.84 -5.65 -20.44
CA SER A 350 4.05 -4.41 -21.22
C SER A 350 4.28 -3.20 -20.30
N TYR A 351 3.47 -3.03 -19.24
CA TYR A 351 3.67 -1.90 -18.32
C TYR A 351 4.95 -2.03 -17.49
N SER A 352 5.37 -3.23 -17.11
CA SER A 352 6.61 -3.45 -16.37
C SER A 352 7.87 -2.97 -17.10
N GLU A 353 7.84 -2.98 -18.43
CA GLU A 353 8.95 -2.53 -19.28
C GLU A 353 9.03 -1.01 -19.42
N ARG A 354 7.94 -0.28 -19.19
CA ARG A 354 7.81 1.12 -19.61
C ARG A 354 7.33 2.10 -18.55
N ILE A 355 6.93 1.63 -17.35
CA ILE A 355 6.48 2.53 -16.26
C ILE A 355 7.63 3.11 -15.45
N LEU A 356 7.44 4.36 -15.03
CA LEU A 356 8.34 5.11 -14.18
C LEU A 356 7.53 5.96 -13.21
N SER A 357 7.86 5.89 -11.92
CA SER A 357 7.26 6.76 -10.90
C SER A 357 8.16 7.98 -10.68
N ILE A 358 7.61 9.17 -10.89
CA ILE A 358 8.29 10.44 -10.67
C ILE A 358 7.96 11.01 -9.28
N PRO A 359 8.75 11.97 -8.74
CA PRO A 359 8.53 12.48 -7.38
C PRO A 359 7.13 13.06 -7.17
N LEU A 360 6.46 12.61 -6.10
CA LEU A 360 5.20 13.17 -5.65
C LEU A 360 5.09 13.05 -4.13
N TYR A 361 5.39 14.11 -3.39
CA TYR A 361 5.26 14.12 -1.93
C TYR A 361 5.02 15.55 -1.40
N PRO A 362 4.33 15.70 -0.25
CA PRO A 362 3.85 17.00 0.24
C PRO A 362 4.96 18.01 0.58
N LYS A 363 6.19 17.54 0.81
CA LYS A 363 7.32 18.42 1.17
C LYS A 363 8.00 19.06 -0.03
N MET A 364 7.60 18.72 -1.26
CA MET A 364 8.05 19.42 -2.47
C MET A 364 7.52 20.85 -2.49
N SER A 365 8.23 21.75 -3.17
CA SER A 365 7.72 23.02 -3.61
C SER A 365 7.13 22.93 -5.03
N GLU A 366 6.38 23.94 -5.45
CA GLU A 366 5.91 24.04 -6.85
C GLU A 366 7.08 24.10 -7.83
N ALA A 367 8.15 24.82 -7.48
CA ALA A 367 9.37 24.86 -8.28
C ALA A 367 10.05 23.48 -8.44
N ASP A 368 9.96 22.61 -7.41
CA ASP A 368 10.43 21.21 -7.54
C ASP A 368 9.58 20.44 -8.56
N VAL A 369 8.26 20.65 -8.56
CA VAL A 369 7.34 19.99 -9.52
C VAL A 369 7.62 20.50 -10.93
N GLU A 370 7.76 21.82 -11.12
CA GLU A 370 8.11 22.44 -12.40
C GLU A 370 9.45 21.90 -12.93
N ARG A 371 10.45 21.78 -12.09
CA ARG A 371 11.75 21.17 -12.45
C ARG A 371 11.59 19.73 -12.93
N VAL A 372 10.77 18.91 -12.28
CA VAL A 372 10.48 17.55 -12.75
C VAL A 372 9.82 17.57 -14.12
N ILE A 373 8.82 18.46 -14.33
CA ILE A 373 8.12 18.62 -15.61
C ILE A 373 9.11 19.00 -16.72
N GLU A 374 9.90 20.04 -16.50
CA GLU A 374 10.90 20.52 -17.47
C GLU A 374 11.90 19.42 -17.84
N THR A 375 12.38 18.67 -16.82
CA THR A 375 13.32 17.58 -17.03
C THR A 375 12.69 16.45 -17.87
N VAL A 376 11.49 16.02 -17.52
CA VAL A 376 10.79 14.96 -18.27
C VAL A 376 10.55 15.39 -19.71
N ARG A 377 10.01 16.60 -19.95
CA ARG A 377 9.77 17.13 -21.31
C ARG A 377 11.07 17.30 -22.11
N GLY A 378 12.13 17.78 -21.46
CA GLY A 378 13.46 17.93 -22.08
C GLY A 378 14.06 16.57 -22.50
N LEU A 379 13.94 15.55 -21.65
CA LEU A 379 14.42 14.20 -21.96
C LEU A 379 13.57 13.54 -23.06
N VAL A 380 12.26 13.71 -23.05
CA VAL A 380 11.39 13.27 -24.15
C VAL A 380 11.84 13.89 -25.45
N THR A 381 12.06 15.22 -25.49
CA THR A 381 12.54 15.92 -26.70
C THR A 381 13.90 15.41 -27.15
N LYS A 382 14.82 15.16 -26.21
CA LYS A 382 16.18 14.66 -26.48
C LYS A 382 16.16 13.25 -27.09
N PHE A 383 15.24 12.40 -26.62
CA PHE A 383 15.19 10.98 -26.99
C PHE A 383 14.10 10.64 -28.00
N ARG A 384 13.33 11.60 -28.48
CA ARG A 384 12.32 11.39 -29.52
C ARG A 384 12.96 10.83 -30.81
N ARG A 385 12.31 9.84 -31.42
CA ARG A 385 12.69 9.27 -32.73
C ARG A 385 12.35 10.18 -33.87
#